data_e7ae68ba21a417acc6bf945f7d6ec29e
#
_entry.id   e7ae68ba21a417acc6bf945f7d6ec29e
#
_cell.length_a   1.000
_cell.length_b   1.000
_cell.length_c   1.000
_cell.angle_alpha   90.00
_cell.angle_beta   90.00
_cell.angle_gamma   90.00
#
_symmetry.space_group_name_H-M   'P 1'
#
loop_
_entity.id
_entity.type
_entity.pdbx_description
1 polymer ?
#
loop_
_entity_poly.entity_id
_entity_poly.type
_entity_poly.pdbx_seq_one_letter_code
_entity_poly.pdbx_strand_id
1 'polypeptide(L)'
;MTNEFLSGAWTYRSYNNITEPVSDDCDKLKNLIFGEGEMVFEAAAEPGTIRGQLAFRSDPPKMNDARLSLQGSLQTGNPFSLRFQGTGVLGTFAQGWVYDYVAYFVPEWPNGKNQRPALVGTVIRTVEHGEDSPAGVVASFVAVQRDFPEPRTVIPLPQEVLKMLASKHHRLHHTVWHSVRGLWLNPMINEEKKQAIRELGWQPGGEEERPSVDATGAPLIRNGSGEDFLFMHRQMIQEVNRKIKEAGQEPIAGWPTIPRPGSVGAEPDYEEDPPVLPTPGNPDGFAIPPAWIDPTDEITNRRIALLKTDGHYWSRMAWWDREFKNKQYLSTLSLGELGALLEYSVHNDMHMRWTSAPYHPALGVLPSGREDNDIRDFWDRPEYDFLGEFYSSHVNPVFWRLHGWVDDRINDWFSAHEAAHPGEVVKTVIQGVDWFEKGQWVHTDSPWAGPSHEHEHGEHHYDVEKMKKVVGILYGPSPEDTSEKALVEALQKRSAERQQRQPRHLTWF
;
A
#
# COMPACT_ATOMS: atom_id res chain seq x y z
N MET A 1 -12.06 -20.50 11.00
CA MET A 1 -10.88 -19.65 10.74
C MET A 1 -10.18 -20.22 9.53
N THR A 2 -9.99 -19.43 8.51
CA THR A 2 -9.15 -19.80 7.37
C THR A 2 -7.68 -19.66 7.77
N ASN A 3 -6.81 -20.53 7.29
CA ASN A 3 -5.38 -20.51 7.64
C ASN A 3 -4.56 -19.67 6.65
N GLU A 4 -5.22 -18.81 5.90
CA GLU A 4 -4.62 -18.00 4.84
C GLU A 4 -3.45 -17.13 5.35
N PHE A 5 -3.53 -16.66 6.60
CA PHE A 5 -2.46 -15.88 7.23
C PHE A 5 -1.15 -16.66 7.40
N LEU A 6 -1.18 -18.00 7.36
CA LEU A 6 0.01 -18.85 7.45
C LEU A 6 0.66 -19.12 6.09
N SER A 7 -0.11 -19.05 5.00
CA SER A 7 0.37 -19.42 3.67
C SER A 7 1.58 -18.60 3.24
N GLY A 8 2.55 -19.24 2.61
CA GLY A 8 3.75 -18.60 2.09
C GLY A 8 5.04 -19.00 2.81
N ALA A 9 6.11 -18.27 2.51
CA ALA A 9 7.45 -18.53 3.04
C ALA A 9 7.72 -17.73 4.32
N TRP A 10 8.38 -18.38 5.26
CA TRP A 10 8.76 -17.85 6.56
C TRP A 10 10.23 -18.15 6.85
N THR A 11 10.97 -17.20 7.37
CA THR A 11 12.26 -17.52 8.00
C THR A 11 11.99 -18.35 9.25
N TYR A 12 12.92 -19.22 9.59
CA TYR A 12 12.84 -20.00 10.82
C TYR A 12 14.18 -19.93 11.56
N ARG A 13 14.12 -19.62 12.83
CA ARG A 13 15.28 -19.70 13.71
C ARG A 13 14.83 -20.17 15.09
N SER A 14 15.50 -21.17 15.62
CA SER A 14 15.28 -21.66 16.98
C SER A 14 16.54 -21.59 17.82
N TYR A 15 16.36 -21.42 19.12
CA TYR A 15 17.43 -21.19 20.08
C TYR A 15 17.31 -22.14 21.24
N ASN A 16 18.43 -22.72 21.65
CA ASN A 16 18.53 -23.54 22.86
C ASN A 16 18.12 -22.72 24.09
N ASN A 17 17.24 -23.31 24.92
CA ASN A 17 16.86 -22.72 26.21
C ASN A 17 17.94 -23.06 27.24
N ILE A 18 18.96 -22.21 27.36
CA ILE A 18 20.02 -22.36 28.36
C ILE A 18 19.78 -21.42 29.54
N THR A 19 20.19 -21.84 30.70
CA THR A 19 20.03 -21.12 31.98
C THR A 19 21.21 -20.22 32.33
N GLU A 20 22.34 -20.38 31.65
CA GLU A 20 23.56 -19.63 31.92
C GLU A 20 23.56 -18.28 31.13
N PRO A 21 24.10 -17.20 31.73
CA PRO A 21 24.23 -15.93 31.05
C PRO A 21 25.10 -16.07 29.80
N VAL A 22 24.60 -15.54 28.69
CA VAL A 22 25.35 -15.47 27.44
C VAL A 22 26.17 -14.20 27.41
N SER A 23 27.45 -14.32 27.02
CA SER A 23 28.31 -13.15 26.85
C SER A 23 28.00 -12.39 25.57
N ASP A 24 28.47 -11.14 25.46
CA ASP A 24 28.37 -10.31 24.25
C ASP A 24 29.21 -10.82 23.05
N ASP A 25 29.86 -11.99 23.24
CA ASP A 25 30.66 -12.64 22.21
C ASP A 25 29.75 -13.26 21.14
N CYS A 26 29.80 -12.70 19.93
CA CYS A 26 28.99 -13.14 18.78
C CYS A 26 29.20 -14.61 18.40
N ASP A 27 30.39 -15.17 18.64
CA ASP A 27 30.66 -16.59 18.32
C ASP A 27 30.01 -17.52 19.37
N LYS A 28 29.92 -17.08 20.61
CA LYS A 28 29.15 -17.82 21.62
C LYS A 28 27.64 -17.71 21.40
N LEU A 29 27.17 -16.57 20.89
CA LEU A 29 25.77 -16.42 20.52
C LEU A 29 25.36 -17.38 19.40
N LYS A 30 26.24 -17.69 18.45
CA LYS A 30 25.98 -18.69 17.39
C LYS A 30 25.73 -20.08 17.97
N ASN A 31 26.35 -20.43 19.09
CA ASN A 31 26.16 -21.72 19.78
C ASN A 31 24.76 -21.85 20.41
N LEU A 32 24.00 -20.76 20.53
CA LEU A 32 22.61 -20.81 20.97
C LEU A 32 21.67 -21.31 19.87
N ILE A 33 22.08 -21.25 18.61
CA ILE A 33 21.20 -21.64 17.50
C ILE A 33 20.98 -23.17 17.59
N PHE A 34 19.71 -23.55 17.79
CA PHE A 34 19.26 -24.94 17.73
C PHE A 34 18.99 -25.36 16.28
N GLY A 35 18.44 -24.45 15.45
CA GLY A 35 18.25 -24.65 14.02
C GLY A 35 17.88 -23.36 13.31
N GLU A 36 18.30 -23.25 12.04
CA GLU A 36 17.99 -22.12 11.17
C GLU A 36 17.60 -22.63 9.78
N GLY A 37 16.49 -22.11 9.22
CA GLY A 37 15.99 -22.58 7.95
C GLY A 37 14.85 -21.71 7.40
N GLU A 38 14.10 -22.30 6.47
CA GLU A 38 12.93 -21.69 5.84
C GLU A 38 11.72 -22.59 6.01
N MET A 39 10.64 -22.05 6.59
CA MET A 39 9.33 -22.71 6.61
C MET A 39 8.51 -22.23 5.42
N VAL A 40 7.83 -23.16 4.77
CA VAL A 40 6.83 -22.84 3.74
C VAL A 40 5.54 -23.53 4.13
N PHE A 41 4.49 -22.73 4.36
CA PHE A 41 3.17 -23.26 4.62
C PHE A 41 2.32 -23.22 3.34
N GLU A 42 1.65 -24.32 3.07
CA GLU A 42 0.74 -24.47 1.93
C GLU A 42 -0.60 -23.79 2.24
N ALA A 43 -1.30 -23.35 1.19
CA ALA A 43 -2.69 -22.94 1.34
C ALA A 43 -3.51 -24.13 1.85
N ALA A 44 -4.27 -23.92 2.92
CA ALA A 44 -5.02 -25.01 3.55
C ALA A 44 -6.18 -25.48 2.67
N ALA A 45 -6.22 -26.77 2.35
CA ALA A 45 -7.33 -27.41 1.65
C ALA A 45 -8.58 -27.50 2.55
N GLU A 46 -8.39 -27.55 3.89
CA GLU A 46 -9.46 -27.61 4.89
C GLU A 46 -9.22 -26.58 5.99
N PRO A 47 -10.29 -25.90 6.47
CA PRO A 47 -10.16 -24.93 7.54
C PRO A 47 -9.52 -25.54 8.80
N GLY A 48 -8.54 -24.86 9.37
CA GLY A 48 -7.88 -25.27 10.60
C GLY A 48 -6.75 -26.28 10.41
N THR A 49 -6.49 -26.82 9.23
CA THR A 49 -5.36 -27.73 8.98
C THR A 49 -4.08 -26.96 8.67
N ILE A 50 -2.93 -27.46 9.09
CA ILE A 50 -1.60 -26.93 8.79
C ILE A 50 -0.86 -27.97 7.95
N ARG A 51 -0.33 -27.55 6.82
CA ARG A 51 0.59 -28.34 5.99
C ARG A 51 1.72 -27.44 5.51
N GLY A 52 2.91 -28.01 5.39
CA GLY A 52 4.05 -27.25 4.92
C GLY A 52 5.34 -28.04 4.97
N GLN A 53 6.43 -27.34 4.85
CA GLN A 53 7.79 -27.90 4.89
C GLN A 53 8.73 -26.95 5.64
N LEU A 54 9.69 -27.50 6.37
CA LEU A 54 10.83 -26.77 6.92
C LEU A 54 12.10 -27.31 6.27
N ALA A 55 12.85 -26.45 5.62
CA ALA A 55 14.11 -26.78 4.96
C ALA A 55 15.28 -26.09 5.67
N PHE A 56 16.30 -26.87 6.00
CA PHE A 56 17.59 -26.40 6.52
C PHE A 56 18.59 -26.49 5.36
N ARG A 57 19.13 -25.34 4.91
CA ARG A 57 20.04 -25.29 3.78
C ARG A 57 21.47 -25.24 4.25
N SER A 58 22.32 -26.12 3.74
CA SER A 58 23.76 -25.99 3.89
C SER A 58 24.32 -24.91 2.95
N ASP A 59 25.49 -24.37 3.29
CA ASP A 59 26.23 -23.46 2.43
C ASP A 59 27.57 -24.13 1.99
N PRO A 60 27.72 -24.49 0.71
CA PRO A 60 26.74 -24.42 -0.39
C PRO A 60 25.60 -25.44 -0.25
N PRO A 61 24.41 -25.18 -0.87
CA PRO A 61 23.25 -26.07 -0.81
C PRO A 61 23.56 -27.47 -1.37
N LYS A 62 23.08 -28.53 -0.67
CA LYS A 62 23.27 -29.94 -1.06
C LYS A 62 21.93 -30.59 -1.43
N MET A 63 22.00 -31.59 -2.27
CA MET A 63 20.77 -32.30 -2.73
C MET A 63 20.02 -33.00 -1.59
N ASN A 64 20.73 -33.43 -0.56
CA ASN A 64 20.20 -34.12 0.61
C ASN A 64 20.07 -33.22 1.85
N ASP A 65 20.06 -31.90 1.69
CA ASP A 65 19.81 -30.98 2.80
C ASP A 65 18.60 -31.40 3.64
N ALA A 66 18.69 -31.22 4.95
CA ALA A 66 17.66 -31.64 5.89
C ALA A 66 16.32 -30.97 5.59
N ARG A 67 15.24 -31.75 5.51
CA ARG A 67 13.87 -31.26 5.31
C ARG A 67 12.90 -31.99 6.20
N LEU A 68 11.94 -31.25 6.78
CA LEU A 68 10.83 -31.79 7.54
C LEU A 68 9.52 -31.49 6.80
N SER A 69 8.64 -32.47 6.69
CA SER A 69 7.24 -32.25 6.34
C SER A 69 6.48 -31.81 7.58
N LEU A 70 5.74 -30.71 7.50
CA LEU A 70 4.97 -30.12 8.59
C LEU A 70 3.50 -30.49 8.45
N GLN A 71 2.89 -31.04 9.51
CA GLN A 71 1.47 -31.34 9.57
C GLN A 71 0.89 -31.03 10.94
N GLY A 72 -0.30 -30.42 10.98
CA GLY A 72 -0.94 -30.07 12.23
C GLY A 72 -2.25 -29.36 12.09
N SER A 73 -2.62 -28.62 13.13
CA SER A 73 -3.88 -27.88 13.17
C SER A 73 -3.84 -26.62 14.02
N LEU A 74 -4.74 -25.70 13.73
CA LEU A 74 -5.08 -24.58 14.59
C LEU A 74 -5.88 -25.10 15.79
N GLN A 75 -5.49 -24.68 16.99
CA GLN A 75 -6.23 -24.91 18.21
C GLN A 75 -7.03 -23.69 18.57
N THR A 76 -8.34 -23.85 18.74
CA THR A 76 -9.24 -22.77 19.17
C THR A 76 -8.90 -22.32 20.59
N GLY A 77 -8.94 -21.01 20.82
CA GLY A 77 -8.64 -20.40 22.11
C GLY A 77 -8.43 -18.90 21.97
N ASN A 78 -8.20 -18.21 23.06
CA ASN A 78 -7.82 -16.80 23.08
C ASN A 78 -6.59 -16.62 23.99
N PRO A 79 -5.39 -16.47 23.43
CA PRO A 79 -5.07 -16.50 21.98
C PRO A 79 -5.22 -17.91 21.40
N PHE A 80 -5.49 -18.01 20.09
CA PHE A 80 -5.42 -19.28 19.40
C PHE A 80 -3.97 -19.71 19.24
N SER A 81 -3.72 -21.03 19.19
CA SER A 81 -2.39 -21.58 19.00
C SER A 81 -2.33 -22.52 17.81
N LEU A 82 -1.13 -22.68 17.27
CA LEU A 82 -0.80 -23.64 16.24
C LEU A 82 -0.10 -24.83 16.90
N ARG A 83 -0.52 -26.05 16.57
CA ARG A 83 0.19 -27.28 16.93
C ARG A 83 0.49 -28.07 15.68
N PHE A 84 1.74 -28.35 15.43
CA PHE A 84 2.15 -29.12 14.26
C PHE A 84 3.39 -29.94 14.55
N GLN A 85 3.55 -31.03 13.83
CA GLN A 85 4.68 -31.92 13.89
C GLN A 85 5.49 -31.81 12.60
N GLY A 86 6.80 -31.78 12.73
CA GLY A 86 7.76 -31.88 11.64
C GLY A 86 8.35 -33.29 11.60
N THR A 87 8.15 -33.99 10.49
CA THR A 87 8.69 -35.33 10.25
C THR A 87 9.73 -35.30 9.14
N GLY A 88 10.88 -35.89 9.37
CA GLY A 88 11.99 -35.94 8.43
C GLY A 88 11.63 -36.60 7.10
N VAL A 89 11.92 -35.88 6.01
CA VAL A 89 11.64 -36.34 4.64
C VAL A 89 12.62 -37.44 4.25
N LEU A 90 12.10 -38.53 3.70
CA LEU A 90 12.89 -39.68 3.23
C LEU A 90 13.95 -39.24 2.21
N GLY A 91 15.19 -39.75 2.35
CA GLY A 91 16.29 -39.41 1.46
C GLY A 91 16.98 -38.07 1.75
N THR A 92 16.55 -37.34 2.79
CA THR A 92 17.23 -36.15 3.28
C THR A 92 17.99 -36.45 4.57
N PHE A 93 18.89 -35.54 4.96
CA PHE A 93 19.66 -35.67 6.21
C PHE A 93 18.76 -35.72 7.46
N ALA A 94 17.54 -35.20 7.38
CA ALA A 94 16.56 -35.23 8.46
C ALA A 94 15.75 -36.54 8.53
N GLN A 95 16.03 -37.55 7.71
CA GLN A 95 15.28 -38.81 7.75
C GLN A 95 15.29 -39.40 9.16
N GLY A 96 14.10 -39.72 9.68
CA GLY A 96 13.93 -40.24 11.05
C GLY A 96 13.78 -39.17 12.12
N TRP A 97 13.98 -37.88 11.83
CA TRP A 97 13.77 -36.82 12.79
C TRP A 97 12.29 -36.55 13.01
N VAL A 98 11.91 -36.26 14.25
CA VAL A 98 10.56 -35.84 14.62
C VAL A 98 10.62 -34.74 15.64
N TYR A 99 9.91 -33.66 15.37
CA TYR A 99 9.82 -32.47 16.20
C TYR A 99 8.37 -32.03 16.37
N ASP A 100 7.97 -31.72 17.59
CA ASP A 100 6.66 -31.13 17.90
C ASP A 100 6.78 -29.60 18.09
N TYR A 101 5.87 -28.86 17.51
CA TYR A 101 5.84 -27.41 17.56
C TYR A 101 4.56 -26.93 18.23
N VAL A 102 4.69 -25.95 19.11
CA VAL A 102 3.59 -25.15 19.63
C VAL A 102 3.92 -23.69 19.32
N ALA A 103 3.06 -23.01 18.60
CA ALA A 103 3.29 -21.65 18.18
C ALA A 103 2.06 -20.74 18.40
N TYR A 104 2.35 -19.46 18.52
CA TYR A 104 1.36 -18.39 18.53
C TYR A 104 1.64 -17.48 17.36
N PHE A 105 0.58 -17.07 16.68
CA PHE A 105 0.68 -16.06 15.65
C PHE A 105 0.75 -14.68 16.31
N VAL A 106 1.79 -13.94 15.97
CA VAL A 106 1.98 -12.55 16.37
C VAL A 106 1.69 -11.71 15.14
N PRO A 107 0.52 -11.09 15.05
CA PRO A 107 0.22 -10.16 13.97
C PRO A 107 1.16 -8.97 14.06
N GLU A 108 1.28 -8.23 12.99
CA GLU A 108 1.97 -6.96 13.05
C GLU A 108 1.28 -6.02 14.06
N TRP A 109 2.08 -5.27 14.79
CA TRP A 109 1.55 -4.26 15.68
C TRP A 109 1.12 -3.05 14.86
N PRO A 110 -0.05 -2.45 15.12
CA PRO A 110 -0.51 -1.28 14.39
C PRO A 110 0.48 -0.13 14.32
N ASN A 111 1.39 -0.04 15.31
CA ASN A 111 2.44 0.97 15.40
C ASN A 111 3.85 0.39 15.21
N GLY A 112 3.96 -0.86 14.76
CA GLY A 112 5.24 -1.53 14.55
C GLY A 112 5.91 -1.07 13.27
N LYS A 113 7.04 -0.36 13.38
CA LYS A 113 7.82 0.06 12.22
C LYS A 113 8.47 -1.15 11.55
N ASN A 114 8.19 -1.36 10.25
CA ASN A 114 8.74 -2.47 9.47
C ASN A 114 8.48 -3.86 10.09
N GLN A 115 7.44 -3.98 10.88
CA GLN A 115 7.07 -5.22 11.51
C GLN A 115 6.38 -6.13 10.49
N ARG A 116 6.70 -7.41 10.55
CA ARG A 116 6.07 -8.46 9.76
C ARG A 116 5.37 -9.45 10.68
N PRO A 117 4.32 -10.13 10.22
CA PRO A 117 3.75 -11.24 10.96
C PRO A 117 4.82 -12.24 11.36
N ALA A 118 4.74 -12.73 12.59
CA ALA A 118 5.68 -13.69 13.13
C ALA A 118 4.95 -14.87 13.80
N LEU A 119 5.60 -16.03 13.81
CA LEU A 119 5.24 -17.15 14.68
C LEU A 119 6.28 -17.20 15.78
N VAL A 120 5.83 -17.25 17.01
CA VAL A 120 6.70 -17.46 18.17
C VAL A 120 6.24 -18.67 18.94
N GLY A 121 7.17 -19.46 19.41
CA GLY A 121 6.77 -20.68 20.12
C GLY A 121 7.92 -21.55 20.57
N THR A 122 7.61 -22.81 20.79
CA THR A 122 8.56 -23.83 21.23
C THR A 122 8.59 -24.99 20.24
N VAL A 123 9.76 -25.57 20.10
CA VAL A 123 9.99 -26.84 19.39
C VAL A 123 10.59 -27.84 20.34
N ILE A 124 10.08 -29.07 20.27
CA ILE A 124 10.56 -30.21 21.12
C ILE A 124 11.05 -31.29 20.17
N ARG A 125 12.26 -31.74 20.35
CA ARG A 125 12.78 -32.96 19.70
C ARG A 125 12.11 -34.17 20.33
N THR A 126 11.22 -34.86 19.64
CA THR A 126 10.47 -36.01 20.19
C THR A 126 11.14 -37.33 19.94
N VAL A 127 12.01 -37.42 18.92
CA VAL A 127 12.80 -38.63 18.63
C VAL A 127 14.29 -38.25 18.63
N GLU A 128 15.10 -39.02 19.30
CA GLU A 128 16.55 -38.84 19.26
C GLU A 128 17.12 -39.14 17.87
N HIS A 129 18.17 -38.43 17.49
CA HIS A 129 18.88 -38.70 16.25
C HIS A 129 20.37 -38.33 16.38
N GLY A 130 21.20 -39.37 16.30
CA GLY A 130 22.63 -39.24 16.55
C GLY A 130 22.97 -39.16 18.06
N GLU A 131 24.25 -39.39 18.40
CA GLU A 131 24.73 -39.49 19.77
C GLU A 131 24.58 -38.17 20.56
N ASP A 132 24.66 -37.01 19.86
CA ASP A 132 24.62 -35.68 20.48
C ASP A 132 23.21 -35.00 20.38
N SER A 133 22.20 -35.77 20.00
CA SER A 133 20.87 -35.22 19.74
C SER A 133 19.76 -35.97 20.48
N PRO A 134 19.71 -35.92 21.82
CA PRO A 134 18.76 -36.66 22.62
C PRO A 134 17.33 -36.15 22.43
N ALA A 135 16.34 -37.04 22.65
CA ALA A 135 14.94 -36.68 22.76
C ALA A 135 14.69 -35.81 23.99
N GLY A 136 13.59 -35.01 23.95
CA GLY A 136 13.17 -34.18 25.07
C GLY A 136 13.82 -32.76 25.08
N VAL A 137 14.75 -32.46 24.20
CA VAL A 137 15.33 -31.11 24.10
C VAL A 137 14.28 -30.13 23.62
N VAL A 138 14.13 -29.02 24.36
CA VAL A 138 13.20 -27.94 24.08
C VAL A 138 13.97 -26.69 23.66
N ALA A 139 13.57 -26.10 22.56
CA ALA A 139 14.09 -24.82 22.07
C ALA A 139 12.94 -23.82 21.84
N SER A 140 13.24 -22.54 21.98
CA SER A 140 12.33 -21.48 21.58
C SER A 140 12.57 -21.14 20.11
N PHE A 141 11.51 -20.81 19.35
CA PHE A 141 11.67 -20.38 17.97
C PHE A 141 10.92 -19.12 17.63
N VAL A 142 11.40 -18.44 16.59
CA VAL A 142 10.73 -17.37 15.89
C VAL A 142 10.77 -17.68 14.38
N ALA A 143 9.64 -17.49 13.72
CA ALA A 143 9.55 -17.49 12.27
C ALA A 143 8.88 -16.19 11.82
N VAL A 144 9.47 -15.52 10.83
CA VAL A 144 8.98 -14.23 10.32
C VAL A 144 8.55 -14.44 8.88
N GLN A 145 7.35 -13.97 8.54
CA GLN A 145 6.84 -14.09 7.19
C GLN A 145 7.77 -13.35 6.21
N ARG A 146 8.24 -14.08 5.19
CA ARG A 146 9.30 -13.60 4.31
C ARG A 146 8.78 -12.73 3.19
N ASP A 147 7.69 -13.17 2.58
CA ASP A 147 7.10 -12.49 1.43
C ASP A 147 5.68 -12.07 1.78
N PHE A 148 5.48 -10.77 1.96
CA PHE A 148 4.17 -10.19 1.75
C PHE A 148 3.95 -10.17 0.24
N PRO A 149 2.85 -10.74 -0.28
CA PRO A 149 2.53 -10.56 -1.67
C PRO A 149 2.36 -9.06 -1.92
N GLU A 150 3.32 -8.49 -2.62
CA GLU A 150 3.21 -7.11 -3.05
C GLU A 150 2.08 -7.01 -4.09
N PRO A 151 1.20 -6.02 -4.01
CA PRO A 151 0.09 -5.87 -4.97
C PRO A 151 0.53 -5.90 -6.43
N ARG A 152 1.71 -5.37 -6.74
CA ARG A 152 2.31 -5.38 -8.09
C ARG A 152 2.61 -6.77 -8.65
N THR A 153 2.78 -7.80 -7.79
CA THR A 153 2.98 -9.17 -8.25
C THR A 153 1.66 -9.85 -8.63
N VAL A 154 0.54 -9.34 -8.11
CA VAL A 154 -0.81 -9.87 -8.36
C VAL A 154 -1.41 -9.25 -9.63
N ILE A 155 -1.10 -7.97 -9.91
CA ILE A 155 -1.54 -7.26 -11.12
C ILE A 155 -0.32 -6.72 -11.84
N PRO A 156 0.30 -7.50 -12.74
CA PRO A 156 1.43 -7.01 -13.51
C PRO A 156 0.95 -5.96 -14.52
N LEU A 157 1.56 -4.78 -14.46
CA LEU A 157 1.44 -3.78 -15.54
C LEU A 157 2.40 -4.14 -16.68
N PRO A 158 2.02 -3.92 -17.96
CA PRO A 158 2.94 -4.05 -19.07
C PRO A 158 4.18 -3.18 -18.86
N GLN A 159 5.35 -3.66 -19.24
CA GLN A 159 6.61 -2.95 -19.05
C GLN A 159 6.62 -1.54 -19.67
N GLU A 160 5.97 -1.36 -20.79
CA GLU A 160 5.85 -0.07 -21.47
C GLU A 160 5.00 0.91 -20.67
N VAL A 161 3.91 0.41 -20.10
CA VAL A 161 3.03 1.21 -19.21
C VAL A 161 3.78 1.59 -17.93
N LEU A 162 4.50 0.64 -17.31
CA LEU A 162 5.32 0.92 -16.13
C LEU A 162 6.39 1.98 -16.40
N LYS A 163 7.09 1.91 -17.54
CA LYS A 163 8.08 2.91 -17.93
C LYS A 163 7.45 4.29 -18.14
N MET A 164 6.28 4.34 -18.76
CA MET A 164 5.53 5.58 -18.93
C MET A 164 5.17 6.18 -17.58
N LEU A 165 4.52 5.42 -16.70
CA LEU A 165 4.09 5.87 -15.38
C LEU A 165 5.27 6.27 -14.47
N ALA A 166 6.39 5.54 -14.55
CA ALA A 166 7.60 5.86 -13.79
C ALA A 166 8.41 7.03 -14.36
N SER A 167 8.06 7.54 -15.53
CA SER A 167 8.79 8.64 -16.15
C SER A 167 8.68 9.94 -15.34
N LYS A 168 9.71 10.78 -15.41
CA LYS A 168 9.75 12.12 -14.79
C LYS A 168 8.50 12.94 -15.13
N HIS A 169 8.04 12.84 -16.33
CA HIS A 169 6.88 13.55 -16.83
C HIS A 169 5.60 13.21 -16.04
N HIS A 170 5.25 11.93 -15.93
CA HIS A 170 4.05 11.49 -15.20
C HIS A 170 4.16 11.72 -13.70
N ARG A 171 5.34 11.45 -13.13
CA ARG A 171 5.60 11.66 -11.70
C ARG A 171 5.46 13.13 -11.29
N LEU A 172 6.07 14.03 -12.06
CA LEU A 172 5.97 15.46 -11.80
C LEU A 172 4.55 15.98 -12.04
N HIS A 173 3.88 15.56 -13.11
CA HIS A 173 2.50 15.98 -13.36
C HIS A 173 1.60 15.66 -12.18
N HIS A 174 1.55 14.41 -11.74
CA HIS A 174 0.72 13.99 -10.63
C HIS A 174 1.05 14.72 -9.32
N THR A 175 2.36 14.84 -9.02
CA THR A 175 2.82 15.58 -7.81
C THR A 175 2.45 17.05 -7.85
N VAL A 176 2.80 17.74 -8.93
CA VAL A 176 2.57 19.19 -9.05
C VAL A 176 1.08 19.51 -9.04
N TRP A 177 0.29 18.67 -9.73
CA TRP A 177 -1.17 18.86 -9.79
C TRP A 177 -1.81 18.77 -8.39
N HIS A 178 -1.49 17.74 -7.60
CA HIS A 178 -1.98 17.63 -6.23
C HIS A 178 -1.43 18.72 -5.31
N SER A 179 -0.12 19.02 -5.43
CA SER A 179 0.55 19.97 -4.55
C SER A 179 0.04 21.39 -4.71
N VAL A 180 -0.16 21.87 -5.95
CA VAL A 180 -0.67 23.24 -6.14
C VAL A 180 -2.11 23.38 -5.64
N ARG A 181 -2.96 22.37 -5.81
CA ARG A 181 -4.33 22.37 -5.28
C ARG A 181 -4.36 22.36 -3.74
N GLY A 182 -3.53 21.52 -3.13
CA GLY A 182 -3.48 21.35 -1.68
C GLY A 182 -2.74 22.46 -0.94
N LEU A 183 -1.78 23.15 -1.57
CA LEU A 183 -0.97 24.17 -0.91
C LEU A 183 -1.35 25.61 -1.28
N TRP A 184 -2.26 25.82 -2.23
CA TRP A 184 -2.57 27.14 -2.77
C TRP A 184 -2.93 28.21 -1.73
N LEU A 185 -3.69 27.83 -0.71
CA LEU A 185 -4.09 28.71 0.39
C LEU A 185 -3.23 28.56 1.65
N ASN A 186 -2.19 27.73 1.59
CA ASN A 186 -1.25 27.60 2.71
C ASN A 186 -0.50 28.92 2.92
N PRO A 187 -0.37 29.42 4.16
CA PRO A 187 0.34 30.67 4.46
C PRO A 187 1.80 30.74 3.99
N MET A 188 2.45 29.59 3.73
CA MET A 188 3.80 29.54 3.18
C MET A 188 3.87 29.87 1.67
N ILE A 189 2.73 29.87 0.98
CA ILE A 189 2.61 30.21 -0.43
C ILE A 189 2.07 31.65 -0.54
N ASN A 190 2.98 32.61 -0.47
CA ASN A 190 2.65 34.04 -0.57
C ASN A 190 2.27 34.43 -2.02
N GLU A 191 1.78 35.65 -2.23
CA GLU A 191 1.35 36.11 -3.54
C GLU A 191 2.45 36.16 -4.60
N GLU A 192 3.72 36.39 -4.22
CA GLU A 192 4.85 36.31 -5.14
C GLU A 192 5.02 34.90 -5.70
N LYS A 193 4.97 33.88 -4.82
CA LYS A 193 5.01 32.45 -5.22
C LYS A 193 3.81 32.09 -6.09
N LYS A 194 2.60 32.52 -5.72
CA LYS A 194 1.40 32.27 -6.51
C LYS A 194 1.51 32.90 -7.90
N GLN A 195 2.00 34.13 -7.98
CA GLN A 195 2.20 34.80 -9.27
C GLN A 195 3.21 34.05 -10.14
N ALA A 196 4.33 33.59 -9.57
CA ALA A 196 5.30 32.77 -10.29
C ALA A 196 4.71 31.44 -10.80
N ILE A 197 3.84 30.81 -9.99
CA ILE A 197 3.15 29.56 -10.41
C ILE A 197 2.11 29.87 -11.52
N ARG A 198 1.37 30.99 -11.45
CA ARG A 198 0.45 31.42 -12.51
C ARG A 198 1.17 31.64 -13.85
N GLU A 199 2.34 32.31 -13.83
CA GLU A 199 3.16 32.53 -15.03
C GLU A 199 3.67 31.24 -15.66
N LEU A 200 3.80 30.15 -14.88
CA LEU A 200 4.12 28.81 -15.36
C LEU A 200 2.86 28.05 -15.85
N GLY A 201 1.66 28.60 -15.69
CA GLY A 201 0.39 27.99 -16.07
C GLY A 201 -0.17 26.98 -15.07
N TRP A 202 0.40 26.87 -13.88
CA TRP A 202 0.03 25.86 -12.86
C TRP A 202 -0.93 26.39 -11.78
N GLN A 203 -1.70 27.42 -12.08
CA GLN A 203 -2.77 27.86 -11.18
C GLN A 203 -3.84 26.77 -11.05
N PRO A 204 -4.23 26.36 -9.81
CA PRO A 204 -5.23 25.30 -9.61
C PRO A 204 -6.60 25.74 -10.16
N GLY A 205 -7.22 24.89 -10.96
CA GLY A 205 -8.50 25.20 -11.60
C GLY A 205 -8.42 26.09 -12.84
N GLY A 206 -7.22 26.41 -13.32
CA GLY A 206 -7.05 27.26 -14.50
C GLY A 206 -7.41 28.73 -14.22
N GLU A 207 -8.27 29.35 -15.03
CA GLU A 207 -8.65 30.76 -14.86
C GLU A 207 -9.47 31.02 -13.57
N GLU A 208 -10.27 30.05 -13.16
CA GLU A 208 -11.03 30.07 -11.92
C GLU A 208 -10.23 29.34 -10.83
N GLU A 209 -9.63 30.07 -9.88
CA GLU A 209 -8.86 29.43 -8.80
C GLU A 209 -9.72 28.44 -7.99
N ARG A 210 -9.39 27.14 -8.07
CA ARG A 210 -10.08 26.07 -7.36
C ARG A 210 -9.13 25.25 -6.47
N PRO A 211 -8.64 25.84 -5.36
CA PRO A 211 -7.86 25.08 -4.37
C PRO A 211 -8.71 23.99 -3.74
N SER A 212 -8.09 22.88 -3.34
CA SER A 212 -8.81 21.74 -2.76
C SER A 212 -9.02 21.82 -1.25
N VAL A 213 -8.20 22.62 -0.56
CA VAL A 213 -8.31 22.87 0.89
C VAL A 213 -8.16 24.37 1.19
N ASP A 214 -8.69 24.77 2.32
CA ASP A 214 -8.50 26.12 2.86
C ASP A 214 -7.12 26.29 3.56
N ALA A 215 -6.88 27.49 4.12
CA ALA A 215 -5.62 27.80 4.81
C ALA A 215 -5.37 26.93 6.06
N THR A 216 -6.37 26.24 6.59
CA THR A 216 -6.26 25.33 7.74
C THR A 216 -6.09 23.87 7.31
N GLY A 217 -6.17 23.58 6.01
CA GLY A 217 -6.16 22.23 5.45
C GLY A 217 -7.52 21.54 5.42
N ALA A 218 -8.61 22.26 5.71
CA ALA A 218 -9.96 21.71 5.62
C ALA A 218 -10.44 21.66 4.15
N PRO A 219 -11.11 20.56 3.71
CA PRO A 219 -11.58 20.40 2.33
C PRO A 219 -12.57 21.49 1.89
N LEU A 220 -12.39 22.01 0.69
CA LEU A 220 -13.30 22.95 0.03
C LEU A 220 -14.24 22.17 -0.91
N ILE A 221 -15.41 21.81 -0.42
CA ILE A 221 -16.30 20.87 -1.11
C ILE A 221 -17.21 21.49 -2.17
N ARG A 222 -17.29 22.84 -2.27
CA ARG A 222 -18.28 23.54 -3.14
C ARG A 222 -17.68 24.50 -4.16
N ASN A 223 -16.39 24.46 -4.37
CA ASN A 223 -15.72 25.37 -5.28
C ASN A 223 -15.36 24.73 -6.64
N GLY A 224 -15.84 23.53 -6.95
CA GLY A 224 -15.53 22.81 -8.19
C GLY A 224 -14.19 22.05 -8.18
N SER A 225 -13.38 22.15 -7.11
CA SER A 225 -12.10 21.41 -7.04
C SER A 225 -12.29 19.89 -7.08
N GLY A 226 -13.42 19.38 -6.58
CA GLY A 226 -13.75 17.95 -6.67
C GLY A 226 -14.03 17.50 -8.11
N GLU A 227 -14.54 18.39 -8.99
CA GLU A 227 -14.68 18.07 -10.41
C GLU A 227 -13.31 17.94 -11.07
N ASP A 228 -12.36 18.81 -10.74
CA ASP A 228 -10.97 18.69 -11.19
C ASP A 228 -10.34 17.36 -10.75
N PHE A 229 -10.62 16.92 -9.51
CA PHE A 229 -10.13 15.65 -8.99
C PHE A 229 -10.66 14.45 -9.79
N LEU A 230 -11.96 14.40 -10.03
CA LEU A 230 -12.58 13.32 -10.79
C LEU A 230 -12.13 13.33 -12.25
N PHE A 231 -12.05 14.51 -12.86
CA PHE A 231 -11.68 14.67 -14.27
C PHE A 231 -10.24 14.23 -14.54
N MET A 232 -9.28 14.72 -13.75
CA MET A 232 -7.87 14.38 -13.93
C MET A 232 -7.63 12.88 -13.78
N HIS A 233 -8.21 12.24 -12.77
CA HIS A 233 -8.05 10.79 -12.55
C HIS A 233 -8.76 9.97 -13.64
N ARG A 234 -9.93 10.39 -14.13
CA ARG A 234 -10.61 9.75 -15.27
C ARG A 234 -9.76 9.84 -16.54
N GLN A 235 -9.12 10.98 -16.80
CA GLN A 235 -8.21 11.16 -17.91
C GLN A 235 -7.00 10.21 -17.80
N MET A 236 -6.38 10.12 -16.62
CA MET A 236 -5.27 9.18 -16.38
C MET A 236 -5.69 7.72 -16.59
N ILE A 237 -6.86 7.31 -16.09
CA ILE A 237 -7.39 5.95 -16.27
C ILE A 237 -7.59 5.63 -17.75
N GLN A 238 -8.19 6.56 -18.52
CA GLN A 238 -8.40 6.36 -19.95
C GLN A 238 -7.07 6.22 -20.70
N GLU A 239 -6.08 7.05 -20.41
CA GLU A 239 -4.78 6.99 -21.04
C GLU A 239 -4.07 5.64 -20.75
N VAL A 240 -4.01 5.25 -19.50
CA VAL A 240 -3.37 3.99 -19.10
C VAL A 240 -4.08 2.79 -19.68
N ASN A 241 -5.42 2.76 -19.66
CA ASN A 241 -6.20 1.68 -20.26
C ASN A 241 -6.01 1.60 -21.77
N ARG A 242 -5.87 2.74 -22.45
CA ARG A 242 -5.53 2.78 -23.88
C ARG A 242 -4.16 2.14 -24.13
N LYS A 243 -3.14 2.52 -23.34
CA LYS A 243 -1.78 1.96 -23.47
C LYS A 243 -1.72 0.45 -23.12
N ILE A 244 -2.48 0.00 -22.15
CA ILE A 244 -2.60 -1.44 -21.82
C ILE A 244 -3.22 -2.22 -22.99
N LYS A 245 -4.27 -1.67 -23.63
CA LYS A 245 -4.88 -2.27 -24.82
C LYS A 245 -3.92 -2.29 -26.02
N GLU A 246 -3.15 -1.23 -26.24
CA GLU A 246 -2.11 -1.15 -27.27
C GLU A 246 -1.02 -2.21 -27.05
N ALA A 247 -0.71 -2.54 -25.79
CA ALA A 247 0.17 -3.64 -25.39
C ALA A 247 -0.48 -5.04 -25.51
N GLY A 248 -1.73 -5.14 -26.00
CA GLY A 248 -2.44 -6.40 -26.20
C GLY A 248 -2.95 -7.05 -24.91
N GLN A 249 -3.14 -6.27 -23.85
CA GLN A 249 -3.67 -6.74 -22.57
C GLN A 249 -5.04 -6.13 -22.25
N GLU A 250 -5.78 -6.78 -21.35
CA GLU A 250 -7.05 -6.25 -20.86
C GLU A 250 -6.82 -5.09 -19.88
N PRO A 251 -7.65 -4.03 -19.93
CA PRO A 251 -7.61 -2.93 -18.98
C PRO A 251 -7.73 -3.40 -17.53
N ILE A 252 -7.12 -2.65 -16.63
CA ILE A 252 -7.31 -2.89 -15.19
C ILE A 252 -8.70 -2.38 -14.80
N ALA A 253 -9.59 -3.29 -14.46
CA ALA A 253 -10.89 -2.94 -13.91
C ALA A 253 -10.73 -2.33 -12.51
N GLY A 254 -11.53 -1.34 -12.16
CA GLY A 254 -11.67 -0.86 -10.79
C GLY A 254 -12.21 -1.96 -9.85
N TRP A 255 -12.07 -1.77 -8.56
CA TRP A 255 -12.79 -2.62 -7.61
C TRP A 255 -14.31 -2.43 -7.77
N PRO A 256 -15.10 -3.50 -7.93
CA PRO A 256 -16.56 -3.37 -8.01
C PRO A 256 -17.16 -2.91 -6.66
N THR A 257 -16.51 -3.28 -5.58
CA THR A 257 -16.81 -2.85 -4.20
C THR A 257 -15.50 -2.62 -3.46
N ILE A 258 -15.52 -1.82 -2.40
CA ILE A 258 -14.35 -1.69 -1.52
C ILE A 258 -14.07 -3.06 -0.90
N PRO A 259 -12.83 -3.59 -1.02
CA PRO A 259 -12.49 -4.93 -0.53
C PRO A 259 -12.76 -5.10 0.97
N ARG A 260 -13.56 -6.10 1.33
CA ARG A 260 -13.90 -6.42 2.71
C ARG A 260 -12.81 -7.28 3.34
N PRO A 261 -12.32 -6.92 4.54
CA PRO A 261 -11.39 -7.78 5.28
C PRO A 261 -12.03 -9.12 5.67
N GLY A 262 -11.29 -10.22 5.45
CA GLY A 262 -11.79 -11.56 5.75
C GLY A 262 -12.00 -11.87 7.24
N SER A 263 -11.41 -11.06 8.14
CA SER A 263 -11.56 -11.18 9.60
C SER A 263 -12.81 -10.51 10.16
N VAL A 264 -13.52 -9.70 9.36
CA VAL A 264 -14.74 -9.00 9.78
C VAL A 264 -15.94 -9.89 9.51
N GLY A 265 -16.72 -10.19 10.54
CA GLY A 265 -17.99 -10.92 10.41
C GLY A 265 -19.04 -10.14 9.63
N ALA A 266 -20.11 -10.79 9.19
CA ALA A 266 -21.25 -10.12 8.59
C ALA A 266 -21.88 -9.15 9.60
N GLU A 267 -22.02 -7.89 9.21
CA GLU A 267 -22.80 -6.93 9.98
C GLU A 267 -24.29 -7.24 9.76
N PRO A 268 -25.12 -7.31 10.82
CA PRO A 268 -26.51 -7.75 10.70
C PRO A 268 -27.39 -6.92 9.76
N ASP A 269 -27.02 -5.66 9.55
CA ASP A 269 -27.78 -4.69 8.75
C ASP A 269 -27.18 -4.43 7.35
N TYR A 270 -26.13 -5.16 6.98
CA TYR A 270 -25.52 -5.03 5.68
C TYR A 270 -26.14 -6.02 4.71
N GLU A 271 -27.00 -5.54 3.79
CA GLU A 271 -27.46 -6.34 2.66
C GLU A 271 -26.25 -6.68 1.79
N GLU A 272 -25.82 -7.90 1.90
CA GLU A 272 -24.68 -8.41 1.13
C GLU A 272 -25.09 -8.62 -0.34
N ASP A 273 -24.63 -7.76 -1.24
CA ASP A 273 -24.10 -8.31 -2.47
C ASP A 273 -22.97 -9.27 -2.07
N PRO A 274 -22.90 -10.50 -2.64
CA PRO A 274 -21.99 -11.51 -2.13
C PRO A 274 -20.59 -10.89 -1.98
N PRO A 275 -20.02 -10.91 -0.76
CA PRO A 275 -18.78 -10.24 -0.51
C PRO A 275 -17.74 -10.85 -1.43
N VAL A 276 -17.09 -10.03 -2.25
CA VAL A 276 -15.87 -10.44 -2.96
C VAL A 276 -14.80 -10.56 -1.89
N LEU A 277 -14.88 -11.65 -1.11
CA LEU A 277 -13.85 -11.95 -0.14
C LEU A 277 -12.55 -12.24 -0.89
N PRO A 278 -11.42 -11.72 -0.41
CA PRO A 278 -10.11 -12.18 -0.85
C PRO A 278 -10.03 -13.68 -0.66
N THR A 279 -10.05 -14.43 -1.76
CA THR A 279 -9.81 -15.87 -1.76
C THR A 279 -8.49 -16.14 -2.46
N PRO A 280 -7.80 -17.25 -2.16
CA PRO A 280 -6.64 -17.65 -2.94
C PRO A 280 -6.98 -17.63 -4.43
N GLY A 281 -6.26 -16.80 -5.20
CA GLY A 281 -6.54 -16.58 -6.63
C GLY A 281 -7.55 -15.46 -6.94
N ASN A 282 -8.13 -14.79 -5.94
CA ASN A 282 -8.88 -13.55 -6.17
C ASN A 282 -7.89 -12.37 -6.25
N PRO A 283 -7.79 -11.69 -7.41
CA PRO A 283 -6.87 -10.56 -7.58
C PRO A 283 -7.20 -9.34 -6.70
N ASP A 284 -8.41 -9.29 -6.13
CA ASP A 284 -8.84 -8.22 -5.24
C ASP A 284 -8.45 -8.47 -3.77
N GLY A 285 -7.93 -9.67 -3.48
CA GLY A 285 -7.48 -10.10 -2.16
C GLY A 285 -6.05 -9.72 -1.83
N PHE A 286 -5.65 -8.48 -2.03
CA PHE A 286 -4.30 -8.06 -1.67
C PHE A 286 -4.06 -8.17 -0.17
N ALA A 287 -2.93 -8.75 0.20
CA ALA A 287 -2.47 -8.69 1.57
C ALA A 287 -2.26 -7.22 2.00
N ILE A 288 -2.64 -6.94 3.25
CA ILE A 288 -2.45 -5.60 3.80
C ILE A 288 -0.99 -5.47 4.26
N PRO A 289 -0.20 -4.56 3.67
CA PRO A 289 1.17 -4.36 4.09
C PRO A 289 1.25 -3.87 5.54
N PRO A 290 2.34 -4.15 6.27
CA PRO A 290 2.54 -3.62 7.61
C PRO A 290 2.42 -2.10 7.68
N ALA A 291 1.95 -1.59 8.82
CA ALA A 291 1.96 -0.15 9.06
C ALA A 291 3.41 0.36 9.03
N TRP A 292 3.67 1.33 8.18
CA TRP A 292 4.93 2.07 8.21
C TRP A 292 4.78 3.30 9.11
N ILE A 293 5.89 3.85 9.58
CA ILE A 293 5.89 5.01 10.47
C ILE A 293 6.68 6.13 9.80
N ASP A 294 6.02 7.28 9.61
CA ASP A 294 6.69 8.53 9.35
C ASP A 294 7.20 9.11 10.67
N PRO A 295 8.51 9.24 10.86
CA PRO A 295 9.06 9.73 12.12
C PRO A 295 8.75 11.21 12.39
N THR A 296 8.16 11.92 11.45
CA THR A 296 7.86 13.36 11.54
C THR A 296 6.38 13.65 11.78
N ASP A 297 5.48 12.68 11.55
CA ASP A 297 4.03 12.88 11.65
C ASP A 297 3.34 11.79 12.48
N GLU A 298 3.17 12.05 13.78
CA GLU A 298 2.51 11.13 14.72
C GLU A 298 1.01 10.94 14.41
N ILE A 299 0.35 11.97 13.89
CA ILE A 299 -1.09 11.91 13.57
C ILE A 299 -1.32 10.96 12.39
N THR A 300 -0.54 11.12 11.33
CA THR A 300 -0.56 10.21 10.18
C THR A 300 -0.21 8.78 10.59
N ASN A 301 0.79 8.59 11.47
CA ASN A 301 1.14 7.26 11.98
C ASN A 301 -0.03 6.56 12.68
N ARG A 302 -0.75 7.28 13.54
CA ARG A 302 -1.95 6.73 14.21
C ARG A 302 -3.04 6.37 13.20
N ARG A 303 -3.28 7.23 12.22
CA ARG A 303 -4.28 7.00 11.17
C ARG A 303 -3.91 5.77 10.34
N ILE A 304 -2.68 5.64 9.89
CA ILE A 304 -2.19 4.48 9.13
C ILE A 304 -2.36 3.21 9.97
N ALA A 305 -1.94 3.22 11.22
CA ALA A 305 -2.06 2.08 12.12
C ALA A 305 -3.52 1.61 12.26
N LEU A 306 -4.45 2.53 12.44
CA LEU A 306 -5.88 2.23 12.53
C LEU A 306 -6.44 1.66 11.22
N LEU A 307 -6.07 2.24 10.07
CA LEU A 307 -6.50 1.78 8.75
C LEU A 307 -5.94 0.41 8.38
N LYS A 308 -4.83 -0.02 9.01
CA LYS A 308 -4.31 -1.38 8.88
C LYS A 308 -5.08 -2.41 9.70
N THR A 309 -5.89 -1.98 10.69
CA THR A 309 -6.77 -2.89 11.43
C THR A 309 -8.07 -3.13 10.67
N ASP A 310 -8.46 -4.39 10.54
CA ASP A 310 -9.62 -4.78 9.73
C ASP A 310 -10.92 -4.16 10.23
N GLY A 311 -11.19 -4.23 11.54
CA GLY A 311 -12.41 -3.71 12.12
C GLY A 311 -12.56 -2.19 11.98
N HIS A 312 -11.51 -1.42 12.26
CA HIS A 312 -11.57 0.03 12.13
C HIS A 312 -11.73 0.47 10.67
N TYR A 313 -10.92 -0.11 9.78
CA TYR A 313 -11.03 0.19 8.34
C TYR A 313 -12.45 -0.11 7.84
N TRP A 314 -12.94 -1.33 8.08
CA TRP A 314 -14.24 -1.75 7.54
C TRP A 314 -15.41 -0.96 8.10
N SER A 315 -15.41 -0.64 9.40
CA SER A 315 -16.48 0.18 9.99
C SER A 315 -16.65 1.55 9.32
N ARG A 316 -15.54 2.13 8.82
CA ARG A 316 -15.57 3.37 8.05
C ARG A 316 -15.97 3.13 6.58
N MET A 317 -15.35 2.14 5.96
CA MET A 317 -15.51 1.89 4.52
C MET A 317 -16.87 1.32 4.17
N ALA A 318 -17.45 0.48 5.03
CA ALA A 318 -18.79 -0.08 4.83
C ALA A 318 -19.85 1.01 4.71
N TRP A 319 -19.76 2.03 5.56
CA TRP A 319 -20.65 3.16 5.48
C TRP A 319 -20.47 3.96 4.20
N TRP A 320 -19.21 4.29 3.83
CA TRP A 320 -18.91 5.04 2.62
C TRP A 320 -19.27 4.28 1.34
N ASP A 321 -18.97 2.97 1.27
CA ASP A 321 -19.32 2.14 0.10
C ASP A 321 -20.83 2.13 -0.13
N ARG A 322 -21.62 2.07 0.93
CA ARG A 322 -23.08 2.16 0.87
C ARG A 322 -23.57 3.54 0.44
N GLU A 323 -23.08 4.61 1.08
CA GLU A 323 -23.54 5.98 0.78
C GLU A 323 -23.18 6.41 -0.64
N PHE A 324 -21.96 6.12 -1.11
CA PHE A 324 -21.54 6.44 -2.48
C PHE A 324 -22.14 5.51 -3.57
N LYS A 325 -23.01 4.58 -3.20
CA LYS A 325 -23.86 3.78 -4.10
C LYS A 325 -25.35 4.08 -3.90
N ASN A 326 -25.70 4.85 -2.86
CA ASN A 326 -27.07 5.21 -2.55
C ASN A 326 -27.57 6.29 -3.52
N LYS A 327 -28.47 5.91 -4.43
CA LYS A 327 -29.01 6.83 -5.46
C LYS A 327 -29.71 8.05 -4.87
N GLN A 328 -30.38 7.93 -3.74
CA GLN A 328 -31.04 9.07 -3.09
C GLN A 328 -29.99 10.06 -2.56
N TYR A 329 -28.91 9.57 -1.97
CA TYR A 329 -27.83 10.43 -1.50
C TYR A 329 -27.08 11.07 -2.68
N LEU A 330 -26.69 10.28 -3.68
CA LEU A 330 -25.95 10.76 -4.85
C LEU A 330 -26.71 11.84 -5.63
N SER A 331 -28.05 11.72 -5.75
CA SER A 331 -28.87 12.72 -6.45
C SER A 331 -29.00 14.06 -5.72
N THR A 332 -28.51 14.17 -4.49
CA THR A 332 -28.46 15.43 -3.72
C THR A 332 -27.11 16.15 -3.79
N LEU A 333 -26.09 15.50 -4.33
CA LEU A 333 -24.73 16.04 -4.43
C LEU A 333 -24.48 16.65 -5.82
N SER A 334 -23.83 17.79 -5.88
CA SER A 334 -23.18 18.21 -7.12
C SER A 334 -21.98 17.31 -7.42
N LEU A 335 -21.52 17.28 -8.68
CA LEU A 335 -20.34 16.50 -9.06
C LEU A 335 -19.09 16.94 -8.30
N GLY A 336 -18.94 18.24 -8.05
CA GLY A 336 -17.86 18.81 -7.26
C GLY A 336 -17.92 18.37 -5.78
N GLU A 337 -19.12 18.33 -5.17
CA GLU A 337 -19.28 17.82 -3.81
C GLU A 337 -18.94 16.33 -3.73
N LEU A 338 -19.40 15.52 -4.68
CA LEU A 338 -19.04 14.10 -4.76
C LEU A 338 -17.52 13.92 -4.85
N GLY A 339 -16.86 14.64 -5.77
CA GLY A 339 -15.42 14.53 -5.96
C GLY A 339 -14.62 14.90 -4.72
N ALA A 340 -14.94 16.03 -4.09
CA ALA A 340 -14.25 16.47 -2.87
C ALA A 340 -14.47 15.51 -1.69
N LEU A 341 -15.71 14.99 -1.52
CA LEU A 341 -16.00 14.00 -0.50
C LEU A 341 -15.23 12.70 -0.72
N LEU A 342 -15.13 12.22 -1.95
CA LEU A 342 -14.34 11.04 -2.31
C LEU A 342 -12.85 11.27 -2.06
N GLU A 343 -12.30 12.42 -2.52
CA GLU A 343 -10.87 12.76 -2.39
C GLU A 343 -10.42 12.75 -0.92
N TYR A 344 -11.18 13.41 -0.03
CA TYR A 344 -10.78 13.64 1.36
C TYR A 344 -11.32 12.61 2.37
N SER A 345 -11.98 11.56 1.92
CA SER A 345 -12.46 10.47 2.77
C SER A 345 -11.90 9.12 2.33
N VAL A 346 -12.72 8.37 1.61
CA VAL A 346 -12.48 6.97 1.24
C VAL A 346 -11.23 6.79 0.37
N HIS A 347 -10.98 7.69 -0.57
CA HIS A 347 -9.82 7.61 -1.45
C HIS A 347 -8.50 7.66 -0.67
N ASN A 348 -8.32 8.65 0.22
CA ASN A 348 -7.13 8.75 1.06
C ASN A 348 -6.96 7.55 1.99
N ASP A 349 -8.06 7.07 2.58
CA ASP A 349 -8.04 5.92 3.47
C ASP A 349 -7.68 4.63 2.72
N MET A 350 -8.14 4.45 1.47
CA MET A 350 -7.76 3.34 0.62
C MET A 350 -6.27 3.39 0.23
N HIS A 351 -5.73 4.56 -0.12
CA HIS A 351 -4.29 4.72 -0.33
C HIS A 351 -3.49 4.23 0.87
N MET A 352 -3.86 4.68 2.08
CA MET A 352 -3.14 4.32 3.31
C MET A 352 -3.34 2.85 3.70
N ARG A 353 -4.49 2.24 3.42
CA ARG A 353 -4.75 0.83 3.70
C ARG A 353 -3.76 -0.10 3.02
N TRP A 354 -3.49 0.12 1.73
CA TRP A 354 -2.59 -0.72 0.92
C TRP A 354 -1.17 -0.18 0.77
N THR A 355 -0.85 0.96 1.39
CA THR A 355 0.51 1.49 1.41
C THR A 355 1.47 0.53 2.14
N SER A 356 2.56 0.16 1.46
CA SER A 356 3.73 -0.47 2.07
C SER A 356 4.70 0.59 2.60
N ALA A 357 5.78 0.17 3.28
CA ALA A 357 6.88 1.08 3.59
C ALA A 357 7.54 1.55 2.28
N PRO A 358 7.94 2.85 2.18
CA PRO A 358 8.70 3.32 1.03
C PRO A 358 9.95 2.48 0.84
N TYR A 359 10.20 2.04 -0.38
CA TYR A 359 11.32 1.17 -0.71
C TYR A 359 12.08 1.68 -1.94
N HIS A 360 13.38 1.68 -1.88
CA HIS A 360 14.24 1.96 -3.03
C HIS A 360 15.20 0.79 -3.26
N PRO A 361 15.38 0.28 -4.50
CA PRO A 361 16.15 -0.93 -4.77
C PRO A 361 17.59 -0.90 -4.26
N ALA A 362 18.25 0.27 -4.33
CA ALA A 362 19.62 0.44 -3.87
C ALA A 362 19.75 0.79 -2.37
N LEU A 363 18.68 1.31 -1.74
CA LEU A 363 18.72 1.86 -0.38
C LEU A 363 17.92 1.03 0.62
N GLY A 364 17.10 0.11 0.13
CA GLY A 364 16.17 -0.65 0.95
C GLY A 364 14.98 0.17 1.44
N VAL A 365 14.46 -0.16 2.62
CA VAL A 365 13.33 0.55 3.23
C VAL A 365 13.72 1.94 3.67
N LEU A 366 12.95 2.93 3.26
CA LEU A 366 13.14 4.34 3.59
C LEU A 366 12.27 4.71 4.80
N PRO A 367 12.80 5.39 5.82
CA PRO A 367 12.02 5.75 7.00
C PRO A 367 10.87 6.73 6.73
N SER A 368 10.98 7.59 5.73
CA SER A 368 10.01 8.68 5.45
C SER A 368 9.76 8.93 3.97
N GLY A 369 10.08 7.96 3.10
CA GLY A 369 9.97 8.21 1.67
C GLY A 369 11.00 9.20 1.13
N ARG A 370 10.70 9.75 0.00
CA ARG A 370 11.46 10.79 -0.68
C ARG A 370 11.08 12.17 -0.09
N GLU A 371 11.98 13.11 -0.07
CA GLU A 371 11.64 14.51 0.22
C GLU A 371 10.89 15.12 -0.98
N ASP A 372 9.88 15.96 -0.75
CA ASP A 372 9.03 16.50 -1.82
C ASP A 372 9.78 17.29 -2.90
N ASN A 373 10.89 17.93 -2.54
CA ASN A 373 11.77 18.64 -3.48
C ASN A 373 12.84 17.74 -4.11
N ASP A 374 12.99 16.48 -3.68
CA ASP A 374 13.99 15.58 -4.24
C ASP A 374 13.45 14.87 -5.49
N ILE A 375 13.60 15.51 -6.62
CA ILE A 375 13.14 15.04 -7.93
C ILE A 375 14.28 14.48 -8.81
N ARG A 376 15.34 13.95 -8.18
CA ARG A 376 16.49 13.37 -8.90
C ARG A 376 16.09 12.12 -9.67
N ASP A 377 16.81 11.82 -10.76
CA ASP A 377 16.42 10.78 -11.74
C ASP A 377 16.44 9.36 -11.19
N PHE A 378 17.19 9.09 -10.13
CA PHE A 378 17.18 7.75 -9.52
C PHE A 378 15.86 7.39 -8.84
N TRP A 379 14.97 8.36 -8.58
CA TRP A 379 13.61 8.11 -8.10
C TRP A 379 12.64 7.67 -9.21
N ASP A 380 13.01 7.84 -10.49
CA ASP A 380 12.16 7.52 -11.65
C ASP A 380 12.21 6.05 -12.04
N ARG A 381 12.44 5.18 -11.09
CA ARG A 381 12.46 3.72 -11.30
C ARG A 381 11.08 3.13 -11.07
N PRO A 382 10.64 2.15 -11.89
CA PRO A 382 9.37 1.46 -11.70
C PRO A 382 9.21 0.84 -10.31
N GLU A 383 10.31 0.43 -9.68
CA GLU A 383 10.33 -0.19 -8.36
C GLU A 383 10.06 0.81 -7.22
N TYR A 384 10.17 2.12 -7.49
CA TYR A 384 9.74 3.15 -6.56
C TYR A 384 8.26 3.49 -6.82
N ASP A 385 7.38 2.76 -6.16
CA ASP A 385 5.92 2.76 -6.35
C ASP A 385 5.16 2.97 -5.02
N PHE A 386 5.69 3.83 -4.17
CA PHE A 386 5.12 4.11 -2.85
C PHE A 386 3.74 4.75 -2.95
N LEU A 387 2.70 4.01 -2.51
CA LEU A 387 1.30 4.41 -2.66
C LEU A 387 0.91 5.62 -1.77
N GLY A 388 1.72 5.94 -0.78
CA GLY A 388 1.48 7.03 0.20
C GLY A 388 1.98 8.40 -0.22
N GLU A 389 2.50 8.59 -1.44
CA GLU A 389 2.94 9.90 -1.94
C GLU A 389 2.50 10.15 -3.38
N PHE A 390 2.33 11.40 -3.76
CA PHE A 390 1.88 11.76 -5.11
C PHE A 390 2.90 11.46 -6.22
N TYR A 391 4.20 11.44 -5.90
CA TYR A 391 5.26 11.21 -6.89
C TYR A 391 5.30 9.78 -7.42
N SER A 392 4.86 8.80 -6.64
CA SER A 392 5.03 7.39 -6.99
C SER A 392 3.76 6.55 -6.91
N SER A 393 2.69 7.03 -6.29
CA SER A 393 1.48 6.23 -6.05
C SER A 393 0.86 5.63 -7.32
N HIS A 394 0.85 6.38 -8.43
CA HIS A 394 0.27 5.94 -9.70
C HIS A 394 1.11 4.87 -10.44
N VAL A 395 2.34 4.62 -10.01
CA VAL A 395 3.17 3.49 -10.49
C VAL A 395 2.74 2.18 -9.84
N ASN A 396 2.09 2.25 -8.67
CA ASN A 396 1.60 1.08 -7.95
C ASN A 396 0.30 0.55 -8.57
N PRO A 397 0.18 -0.75 -8.87
CA PRO A 397 -1.03 -1.32 -9.49
C PRO A 397 -2.31 -1.14 -8.68
N VAL A 398 -2.22 -1.06 -7.35
CA VAL A 398 -3.38 -0.81 -6.47
C VAL A 398 -4.03 0.52 -6.77
N PHE A 399 -3.24 1.53 -7.18
CA PHE A 399 -3.75 2.84 -7.58
C PHE A 399 -4.88 2.72 -8.62
N TRP A 400 -4.70 1.88 -9.63
CA TRP A 400 -5.66 1.71 -10.73
C TRP A 400 -6.94 1.00 -10.29
N ARG A 401 -6.84 0.08 -9.32
CA ARG A 401 -8.01 -0.57 -8.73
C ARG A 401 -8.85 0.39 -7.91
N LEU A 402 -8.23 1.15 -7.02
CA LEU A 402 -8.95 2.09 -6.15
C LEU A 402 -9.50 3.29 -6.94
N HIS A 403 -8.72 3.84 -7.90
CA HIS A 403 -9.20 4.95 -8.72
C HIS A 403 -10.27 4.52 -9.71
N GLY A 404 -10.25 3.27 -10.18
CA GLY A 404 -11.35 2.71 -10.95
C GLY A 404 -12.64 2.64 -10.14
N TRP A 405 -12.57 2.26 -8.85
CA TRP A 405 -13.74 2.34 -7.97
C TRP A 405 -14.23 3.79 -7.79
N VAL A 406 -13.32 4.76 -7.64
CA VAL A 406 -13.68 6.19 -7.58
C VAL A 406 -14.34 6.66 -8.86
N ASP A 407 -13.80 6.29 -10.02
CA ASP A 407 -14.33 6.65 -11.33
C ASP A 407 -15.74 6.10 -11.58
N ASP A 408 -16.02 4.88 -11.15
CA ASP A 408 -17.35 4.28 -11.21
C ASP A 408 -18.42 5.11 -10.47
N ARG A 409 -18.03 5.82 -9.41
CA ARG A 409 -18.96 6.68 -8.65
C ARG A 409 -19.48 7.85 -9.50
N ILE A 410 -18.75 8.29 -10.53
CA ILE A 410 -19.24 9.30 -11.47
C ILE A 410 -20.43 8.76 -12.26
N ASN A 411 -20.36 7.50 -12.70
CA ASN A 411 -21.43 6.86 -13.45
C ASN A 411 -22.65 6.56 -12.55
N ASP A 412 -22.42 6.18 -11.29
CA ASP A 412 -23.49 5.99 -10.31
C ASP A 412 -24.19 7.31 -9.99
N TRP A 413 -23.44 8.40 -9.84
CA TRP A 413 -23.94 9.75 -9.64
C TRP A 413 -24.79 10.20 -10.83
N PHE A 414 -24.28 10.05 -12.05
CA PHE A 414 -25.07 10.39 -13.24
C PHE A 414 -26.37 9.59 -13.31
N SER A 415 -26.31 8.28 -13.05
CA SER A 415 -27.49 7.41 -13.05
C SER A 415 -28.53 7.82 -11.97
N ALA A 416 -28.06 8.31 -10.83
CA ALA A 416 -28.91 8.81 -9.76
C ALA A 416 -29.60 10.13 -10.14
N HIS A 417 -28.86 11.05 -10.78
CA HIS A 417 -29.41 12.31 -11.26
C HIS A 417 -30.39 12.10 -12.42
N GLU A 418 -30.08 11.22 -13.37
CA GLU A 418 -31.00 10.92 -14.47
C GLU A 418 -32.34 10.36 -13.97
N ALA A 419 -32.31 9.60 -12.88
CA ALA A 419 -33.53 9.06 -12.26
C ALA A 419 -34.31 10.10 -11.43
N ALA A 420 -33.64 11.02 -10.73
CA ALA A 420 -34.25 12.00 -9.82
C ALA A 420 -34.52 13.35 -10.51
N HIS A 421 -33.70 13.74 -11.46
CA HIS A 421 -33.67 15.04 -12.15
C HIS A 421 -33.46 14.85 -13.65
N PRO A 422 -34.39 14.19 -14.37
CA PRO A 422 -34.21 13.81 -15.78
C PRO A 422 -33.84 14.99 -16.67
N GLY A 423 -32.72 14.89 -17.40
CA GLY A 423 -32.27 15.89 -18.35
C GLY A 423 -31.58 17.12 -17.74
N GLU A 424 -31.38 17.18 -16.39
CA GLU A 424 -30.68 18.30 -15.76
C GLU A 424 -29.14 18.14 -15.84
N VAL A 425 -28.65 16.93 -16.10
CA VAL A 425 -27.22 16.64 -16.32
C VAL A 425 -27.04 16.20 -17.78
N VAL A 426 -26.32 16.98 -18.54
CA VAL A 426 -26.08 16.73 -19.98
C VAL A 426 -24.66 16.17 -20.16
N LYS A 427 -24.53 15.02 -20.83
CA LYS A 427 -23.23 14.46 -21.20
C LYS A 427 -22.57 15.25 -22.32
N THR A 428 -21.25 15.40 -22.21
CA THR A 428 -20.40 16.03 -23.23
C THR A 428 -19.04 15.35 -23.25
N VAL A 429 -18.15 15.81 -24.12
CA VAL A 429 -16.75 15.37 -24.17
C VAL A 429 -15.85 16.60 -24.00
N ILE A 430 -14.97 16.56 -23.01
CA ILE A 430 -13.99 17.60 -22.73
C ILE A 430 -12.59 16.99 -22.85
N GLN A 431 -11.76 17.53 -23.72
CA GLN A 431 -10.38 17.02 -23.95
C GLN A 431 -10.33 15.51 -24.22
N GLY A 432 -11.30 14.97 -24.96
CA GLY A 432 -11.39 13.54 -25.26
C GLY A 432 -11.90 12.65 -24.10
N VAL A 433 -12.29 13.24 -22.99
CA VAL A 433 -12.85 12.55 -21.82
C VAL A 433 -14.37 12.70 -21.80
N ASP A 434 -15.10 11.59 -21.61
CA ASP A 434 -16.55 11.62 -21.40
C ASP A 434 -16.87 12.35 -20.09
N TRP A 435 -17.59 13.47 -20.22
CA TRP A 435 -17.87 14.39 -19.12
C TRP A 435 -19.28 14.93 -19.15
N PHE A 436 -19.52 16.07 -18.49
CA PHE A 436 -20.81 16.72 -18.35
C PHE A 436 -20.71 18.24 -18.64
N GLU A 437 -21.79 18.82 -19.17
CA GLU A 437 -21.92 20.26 -19.36
C GLU A 437 -22.12 20.98 -18.03
N LYS A 438 -21.64 22.22 -17.93
CA LYS A 438 -21.90 23.09 -16.78
C LYS A 438 -23.40 23.34 -16.63
N GLY A 439 -23.89 23.22 -15.37
CA GLY A 439 -25.31 23.38 -15.05
C GLY A 439 -25.52 23.46 -13.55
N GLN A 440 -26.70 23.11 -13.09
CA GLN A 440 -27.03 23.15 -11.65
C GLN A 440 -26.16 22.22 -10.83
N TRP A 441 -25.81 21.05 -11.37
CA TRP A 441 -25.12 19.96 -10.68
C TRP A 441 -23.64 19.82 -11.07
N VAL A 442 -23.19 20.59 -12.06
CA VAL A 442 -21.81 20.65 -12.54
C VAL A 442 -21.37 22.11 -12.59
N HIS A 443 -20.37 22.49 -11.82
CA HIS A 443 -20.03 23.88 -11.58
C HIS A 443 -19.04 24.45 -12.59
N THR A 444 -18.20 23.62 -13.23
CA THR A 444 -17.24 24.08 -14.23
C THR A 444 -17.49 23.49 -15.60
N ASP A 445 -17.32 24.32 -16.67
CA ASP A 445 -17.25 23.87 -18.05
C ASP A 445 -15.82 23.51 -18.49
N SER A 446 -14.86 23.73 -17.63
CA SER A 446 -13.43 23.63 -17.89
C SER A 446 -12.75 22.94 -16.70
N PRO A 447 -13.04 21.63 -16.45
CA PRO A 447 -12.35 20.88 -15.40
C PRO A 447 -10.85 20.82 -15.70
N TRP A 448 -10.03 20.98 -14.67
CA TRP A 448 -8.61 21.21 -14.82
C TRP A 448 -7.76 19.99 -14.47
N ALA A 449 -6.95 19.55 -15.41
CA ALA A 449 -5.98 18.47 -15.23
C ALA A 449 -4.51 18.93 -15.32
N GLY A 450 -4.27 20.25 -15.31
CA GLY A 450 -2.97 20.87 -15.50
C GLY A 450 -2.89 21.63 -16.84
N PRO A 451 -1.84 22.43 -17.07
CA PRO A 451 -1.64 23.19 -18.30
C PRO A 451 -1.17 22.24 -19.41
N SER A 452 -2.08 21.69 -20.19
CA SER A 452 -1.74 20.81 -21.32
C SER A 452 -1.44 21.61 -22.59
N HIS A 453 -0.50 21.14 -23.38
CA HIS A 453 -0.36 21.50 -24.78
C HIS A 453 -0.88 20.32 -25.61
N GLU A 454 -1.92 20.55 -26.40
CA GLU A 454 -2.39 19.56 -27.37
C GLU A 454 -1.32 19.34 -28.44
N HIS A 455 -0.89 18.11 -28.61
CA HIS A 455 -0.14 17.67 -29.78
C HIS A 455 -1.06 16.91 -30.74
N GLU A 456 -0.74 16.95 -32.06
CA GLU A 456 -1.51 16.35 -33.14
C GLU A 456 -1.92 14.87 -33.01
N HIS A 457 -1.44 14.19 -31.95
CA HIS A 457 -1.71 12.77 -31.68
C HIS A 457 -2.49 12.49 -30.37
N GLY A 458 -3.09 13.54 -29.74
CA GLY A 458 -3.92 13.35 -28.54
C GLY A 458 -3.15 12.95 -27.28
N GLU A 459 -1.83 13.05 -27.26
CA GLU A 459 -1.01 12.86 -26.05
C GLU A 459 -0.84 14.19 -25.33
N HIS A 460 -1.20 14.23 -24.05
CA HIS A 460 -1.00 15.40 -23.21
C HIS A 460 0.46 15.46 -22.77
N HIS A 461 1.21 16.42 -23.28
CA HIS A 461 2.58 16.68 -22.86
C HIS A 461 2.63 17.88 -21.90
N TYR A 462 3.09 17.64 -20.69
CA TYR A 462 3.36 18.68 -19.69
C TYR A 462 4.84 19.03 -19.72
N ASP A 463 5.15 20.32 -19.63
CA ASP A 463 6.53 20.79 -19.65
C ASP A 463 7.27 20.43 -18.35
N VAL A 464 8.17 19.46 -18.43
CA VAL A 464 8.97 18.96 -17.31
C VAL A 464 9.76 20.07 -16.62
N GLU A 465 10.34 21.00 -17.40
CA GLU A 465 11.12 22.09 -16.81
C GLU A 465 10.26 23.13 -16.09
N LYS A 466 9.05 23.37 -16.56
CA LYS A 466 8.09 24.19 -15.81
C LYS A 466 7.66 23.50 -14.53
N MET A 467 7.35 22.21 -14.57
CA MET A 467 6.99 21.43 -13.37
C MET A 467 8.11 21.40 -12.33
N LYS A 468 9.38 21.22 -12.74
CA LYS A 468 10.53 21.34 -11.84
C LYS A 468 10.60 22.70 -11.15
N LYS A 469 10.34 23.78 -11.91
CA LYS A 469 10.29 25.14 -11.34
C LYS A 469 9.17 25.28 -10.30
N VAL A 470 7.97 24.74 -10.59
CA VAL A 470 6.86 24.75 -9.63
C VAL A 470 7.24 23.99 -8.35
N VAL A 471 7.85 22.80 -8.44
CA VAL A 471 8.37 22.08 -7.27
C VAL A 471 9.35 22.94 -6.47
N GLY A 472 10.28 23.62 -7.16
CA GLY A 472 11.24 24.53 -6.51
C GLY A 472 10.56 25.70 -5.80
N ILE A 473 9.49 26.26 -6.33
CA ILE A 473 8.71 27.35 -5.72
C ILE A 473 7.96 26.84 -4.47
N LEU A 474 7.36 25.65 -4.54
CA LEU A 474 6.58 25.06 -3.45
C LEU A 474 7.45 24.57 -2.30
N TYR A 475 8.49 23.81 -2.60
CA TYR A 475 9.25 23.01 -1.62
C TYR A 475 10.72 23.41 -1.48
N GLY A 476 11.20 24.32 -2.33
CA GLY A 476 12.61 24.69 -2.41
C GLY A 476 13.38 23.90 -3.47
N PRO A 477 14.64 24.25 -3.71
CA PRO A 477 15.45 23.64 -4.76
C PRO A 477 15.68 22.15 -4.49
N SER A 478 15.69 21.35 -5.57
CA SER A 478 16.11 19.95 -5.51
C SER A 478 17.58 19.84 -5.09
N PRO A 479 17.98 18.79 -4.36
CA PRO A 479 19.38 18.56 -4.04
C PRO A 479 20.26 18.54 -5.31
N GLU A 480 21.41 19.21 -5.27
CA GLU A 480 22.32 19.34 -6.42
C GLU A 480 23.11 18.05 -6.70
N ASP A 481 23.41 17.27 -5.65
CA ASP A 481 24.16 16.02 -5.81
C ASP A 481 23.26 14.92 -6.31
N THR A 482 23.52 14.47 -7.55
CA THR A 482 22.77 13.41 -8.23
C THR A 482 23.29 12.00 -7.94
N SER A 483 24.34 11.84 -7.13
CA SER A 483 24.90 10.53 -6.85
C SER A 483 24.04 9.73 -5.87
N GLU A 484 23.76 8.49 -6.21
CA GLU A 484 23.10 7.51 -5.35
C GLU A 484 23.86 7.31 -4.02
N LYS A 485 25.21 7.45 -4.07
CA LYS A 485 26.09 7.39 -2.92
C LYS A 485 25.83 8.50 -1.90
N ALA A 486 25.69 9.75 -2.35
CA ALA A 486 25.41 10.88 -1.48
C ALA A 486 24.03 10.73 -0.79
N LEU A 487 23.04 10.16 -1.49
CA LEU A 487 21.76 9.85 -0.89
C LEU A 487 21.88 8.76 0.19
N VAL A 488 22.60 7.66 -0.09
CA VAL A 488 22.87 6.60 0.90
C VAL A 488 23.51 7.20 2.15
N GLU A 489 24.54 8.02 1.98
CA GLU A 489 25.24 8.68 3.10
C GLU A 489 24.32 9.62 3.88
N ALA A 490 23.46 10.38 3.20
CA ALA A 490 22.47 11.26 3.84
C ALA A 490 21.43 10.47 4.64
N LEU A 491 20.89 9.37 4.09
CA LEU A 491 19.93 8.51 4.77
C LEU A 491 20.54 7.75 5.95
N GLN A 492 21.77 7.26 5.81
CA GLN A 492 22.52 6.63 6.89
C GLN A 492 22.78 7.60 8.04
N LYS A 493 23.20 8.84 7.74
CA LYS A 493 23.39 9.90 8.70
C LYS A 493 22.11 10.23 9.45
N ARG A 494 21.00 10.41 8.75
CA ARG A 494 19.66 10.63 9.35
C ARG A 494 19.22 9.46 10.23
N SER A 495 19.46 8.22 9.81
CA SER A 495 19.16 7.03 10.60
C SER A 495 19.97 7.00 11.91
N ALA A 496 21.27 7.35 11.86
CA ALA A 496 22.12 7.41 13.03
C ALA A 496 21.71 8.56 14.00
N GLU A 497 21.37 9.73 13.46
CA GLU A 497 20.87 10.87 14.27
C GLU A 497 19.53 10.56 14.95
N ARG A 498 18.69 9.72 14.34
CA ARG A 498 17.41 9.28 14.92
C ARG A 498 17.57 8.20 16.00
N GLN A 499 18.53 7.30 15.86
CA GLN A 499 18.86 6.31 16.91
C GLN A 499 19.37 6.97 18.20
N GLN A 500 19.95 8.17 18.10
CA GLN A 500 20.40 8.96 19.25
C GLN A 500 19.28 9.74 19.95
N ARG A 501 18.13 9.93 19.29
CA ARG A 501 16.95 10.52 19.94
C ARG A 501 16.20 9.41 20.67
N GLN A 502 16.20 9.46 22.01
CA GLN A 502 15.45 8.51 22.84
C GLN A 502 13.99 8.42 22.34
N PRO A 503 13.42 7.22 22.24
CA PRO A 503 12.00 7.06 21.92
C PRO A 503 11.19 7.81 22.96
N ARG A 504 10.35 8.75 22.56
CA ARG A 504 9.36 9.34 23.45
C ARG A 504 8.41 8.21 23.83
N HIS A 505 8.38 7.89 25.11
CA HIS A 505 7.41 6.94 25.65
C HIS A 505 6.01 7.40 25.27
N LEU A 506 5.34 6.64 24.41
CA LEU A 506 3.91 6.79 24.15
C LEU A 506 3.20 6.33 25.42
N THR A 507 2.73 7.25 26.23
CA THR A 507 1.74 6.95 27.28
C THR A 507 0.39 6.81 26.59
N TRP A 508 -0.17 5.62 26.69
CA TRP A 508 -1.53 5.30 26.25
C TRP A 508 -2.53 5.93 27.21
N PHE A 509 -3.40 6.78 26.71
CA PHE A 509 -4.74 7.05 27.25
C PHE A 509 -5.73 7.08 26.09
#